data_c36f3e187130840ef4e01f2e86dcfebf
#
_entry.id   c36f3e187130840ef4e01f2e86dcfebf
#
_cell.length_a   1.000
_cell.length_b   1.000
_cell.length_c   1.000
_cell.angle_alpha   90.00
_cell.angle_beta   90.00
_cell.angle_gamma   90.00
#
_symmetry.space_group_name_H-M   'P 1'
#
loop_
_entity.id
_entity.type
_entity.pdbx_description
1 polymer ?
#
loop_
_entity_poly.entity_id
_entity_poly.type
_entity_poly.pdbx_seq_one_letter_code
_entity_poly.pdbx_strand_id
1 'polypeptide(L)'
;MNVKIGKKFLGPDESCYITFEPSSTYTNFEEAKKMIEATAQSGADAVKFQTFLPGESDRIMGHKDIEVNFTTPTGNKQELVYDALKRKELSKTEWKNLVDFTHSLGIDFITSVYFPETVDFLVEIHVDAIKVSKGDVNNVLLIDKISKTGLPVILDAREKFDDVEIDINICEQNNNSQIIIMHCPSGYPAENSGVHLNAIKSICENYDYPVGFADHSLGSLMNFPAISLGASMLEVTITENKNIEHVEHFMSLELNELKNFVKNIRTIESALGNASILKKSRVEESARRSLVAKHDLNPGDILSIDNIDYRRPGNAGISVSQGFEAINKK
;
A
#
# COMPACT_ATOMS: atom_id res chain seq x y z
N MET A 1 6.56 -13.03 7.73
CA MET A 1 7.68 -12.28 8.37
C MET A 1 7.29 -10.82 8.50
N ASN A 2 7.76 -10.09 9.55
CA ASN A 2 7.55 -8.63 9.64
C ASN A 2 8.86 -7.89 9.37
N VAL A 3 8.78 -6.77 8.63
CA VAL A 3 9.89 -5.86 8.34
C VAL A 3 9.69 -4.57 9.13
N LYS A 4 10.77 -3.94 9.57
CA LYS A 4 10.69 -2.68 10.32
C LYS A 4 11.22 -1.52 9.49
N ILE A 5 10.37 -0.52 9.20
CA ILE A 5 10.78 0.76 8.63
C ILE A 5 10.63 1.83 9.72
N GLY A 6 11.67 2.60 9.97
CA GLY A 6 11.65 3.60 11.04
C GLY A 6 11.22 3.03 12.39
N LYS A 7 10.05 3.42 12.88
CA LYS A 7 9.48 2.94 14.14
C LYS A 7 8.35 1.92 13.98
N LYS A 8 7.90 1.65 12.75
CA LYS A 8 6.74 0.80 12.46
C LYS A 8 7.14 -0.56 11.92
N PHE A 9 6.34 -1.56 12.25
CA PHE A 9 6.41 -2.88 11.63
C PHE A 9 5.45 -2.96 10.46
N LEU A 10 5.85 -3.70 9.44
CA LEU A 10 5.15 -3.99 8.20
C LEU A 10 4.97 -5.51 8.11
N GLY A 11 3.78 -5.97 7.85
CA GLY A 11 3.48 -7.40 7.74
C GLY A 11 1.99 -7.69 7.77
N PRO A 12 1.59 -8.98 7.66
CA PRO A 12 0.20 -9.38 7.50
C PRO A 12 -0.74 -8.97 8.65
N ASP A 13 -0.22 -8.87 9.88
CA ASP A 13 -0.99 -8.57 11.09
C ASP A 13 -0.84 -7.10 11.53
N GLU A 14 -0.12 -6.30 10.76
CA GLU A 14 0.12 -4.89 11.05
C GLU A 14 -0.82 -3.99 10.21
N SER A 15 -0.99 -2.76 10.64
CA SER A 15 -1.69 -1.76 9.81
C SER A 15 -0.92 -1.49 8.54
N CYS A 16 -1.63 -1.35 7.41
CA CYS A 16 -1.03 -1.05 6.12
C CYS A 16 -0.15 0.19 6.19
N TYR A 17 1.07 0.07 5.71
CA TYR A 17 2.05 1.14 5.66
C TYR A 17 1.79 2.00 4.41
N ILE A 18 1.39 3.25 4.61
CA ILE A 18 0.98 4.14 3.52
C ILE A 18 2.12 5.09 3.18
N THR A 19 2.58 5.02 1.93
CA THR A 19 3.64 5.85 1.38
C THR A 19 3.10 6.71 0.26
N PHE A 20 3.33 8.03 0.30
CA PHE A 20 3.07 8.90 -0.83
C PHE A 20 4.36 9.23 -1.57
N GLU A 21 4.27 9.21 -2.91
CA GLU A 21 5.42 9.40 -3.80
C GLU A 21 5.26 10.66 -4.67
N PRO A 22 6.04 11.73 -4.41
CA PRO A 22 6.16 12.85 -5.34
C PRO A 22 6.73 12.48 -6.72
N SER A 23 7.47 11.39 -6.85
CA SER A 23 8.02 10.85 -8.10
C SER A 23 8.55 11.91 -9.09
N SER A 24 7.85 12.13 -10.22
CA SER A 24 8.19 13.14 -11.24
C SER A 24 7.35 14.42 -11.15
N THR A 25 6.63 14.62 -10.03
CA THR A 25 5.61 15.68 -9.91
C THR A 25 6.09 16.94 -9.18
N TYR A 26 7.38 17.01 -8.80
CA TYR A 26 8.02 18.21 -8.27
C TYR A 26 9.18 18.65 -9.19
N THR A 27 9.55 19.91 -9.12
CA THR A 27 10.61 20.51 -9.95
C THR A 27 11.70 21.19 -9.12
N ASN A 28 11.50 21.36 -7.82
CA ASN A 28 12.43 22.05 -6.95
C ASN A 28 12.23 21.64 -5.48
N PHE A 29 13.17 22.07 -4.63
CA PHE A 29 13.19 21.79 -3.20
C PHE A 29 11.92 22.23 -2.45
N GLU A 30 11.39 23.43 -2.75
CA GLU A 30 10.21 23.94 -2.02
C GLU A 30 8.92 23.16 -2.35
N GLU A 31 8.76 22.74 -3.60
CA GLU A 31 7.65 21.85 -3.99
C GLU A 31 7.78 20.49 -3.32
N ALA A 32 8.97 19.88 -3.30
CA ALA A 32 9.22 18.63 -2.60
C ALA A 32 8.88 18.75 -1.12
N LYS A 33 9.31 19.83 -0.46
CA LYS A 33 9.02 20.11 0.96
C LYS A 33 7.52 20.24 1.24
N LYS A 34 6.77 20.93 0.38
CA LYS A 34 5.31 21.07 0.48
C LYS A 34 4.60 19.74 0.39
N MET A 35 5.06 18.83 -0.49
CA MET A 35 4.52 17.48 -0.61
C MET A 35 4.80 16.63 0.63
N ILE A 36 5.98 16.79 1.27
CA ILE A 36 6.28 16.15 2.55
C ILE A 36 5.32 16.64 3.65
N GLU A 37 5.06 17.96 3.73
CA GLU A 37 4.12 18.53 4.70
C GLU A 37 2.71 17.95 4.53
N ALA A 38 2.22 17.89 3.29
CA ALA A 38 0.91 17.33 2.98
C ALA A 38 0.83 15.83 3.33
N THR A 39 1.89 15.08 3.05
CA THR A 39 2.02 13.67 3.43
C THR A 39 1.90 13.48 4.94
N ALA A 40 2.66 14.23 5.72
CA ALA A 40 2.61 14.15 7.18
C ALA A 40 1.24 14.53 7.74
N GLN A 41 0.63 15.61 7.24
CA GLN A 41 -0.69 16.09 7.65
C GLN A 41 -1.83 15.13 7.31
N SER A 42 -1.63 14.26 6.33
CA SER A 42 -2.62 13.24 5.93
C SER A 42 -2.72 12.08 6.91
N GLY A 43 -1.68 11.84 7.73
CA GLY A 43 -1.55 10.68 8.60
C GLY A 43 -0.95 9.44 7.89
N ALA A 44 -0.30 9.63 6.74
CA ALA A 44 0.50 8.61 6.09
C ALA A 44 1.78 8.30 6.90
N ASP A 45 2.43 7.19 6.56
CA ASP A 45 3.56 6.67 7.32
C ASP A 45 4.90 7.19 6.77
N ALA A 46 5.00 7.37 5.46
CA ALA A 46 6.22 7.79 4.79
C ALA A 46 5.96 8.65 3.56
N VAL A 47 7.00 9.38 3.17
CA VAL A 47 7.15 9.93 1.82
C VAL A 47 8.25 9.16 1.09
N LYS A 48 8.07 8.91 -0.22
CA LYS A 48 9.09 8.24 -1.04
C LYS A 48 9.49 9.11 -2.22
N PHE A 49 10.79 9.25 -2.40
CA PHE A 49 11.40 9.99 -3.50
C PHE A 49 12.22 9.08 -4.42
N GLN A 50 12.72 9.65 -5.49
CA GLN A 50 13.74 9.08 -6.36
C GLN A 50 14.95 10.01 -6.27
N THR A 51 15.99 9.60 -5.55
CA THR A 51 17.15 10.45 -5.35
C THR A 51 17.99 10.53 -6.62
N PHE A 52 18.14 11.73 -7.15
CA PHE A 52 19.07 12.09 -8.21
C PHE A 52 19.98 13.21 -7.73
N LEU A 53 21.28 12.95 -7.70
CA LEU A 53 22.29 13.98 -7.48
C LEU A 53 22.61 14.71 -8.80
N PRO A 54 23.12 15.96 -8.76
CA PRO A 54 23.45 16.70 -9.96
C PRO A 54 24.39 15.92 -10.90
N GLY A 55 23.93 15.73 -12.14
CA GLY A 55 24.65 14.97 -13.17
C GLY A 55 24.27 13.49 -13.26
N GLU A 56 23.51 12.93 -12.33
CA GLU A 56 23.10 11.53 -12.41
C GLU A 56 22.09 11.28 -13.53
N SER A 57 21.23 12.24 -13.86
CA SER A 57 20.35 12.16 -15.04
C SER A 57 21.14 12.08 -16.35
N ASP A 58 22.28 12.76 -16.45
CA ASP A 58 23.19 12.66 -17.59
C ASP A 58 23.87 11.28 -17.66
N ARG A 59 24.18 10.70 -16.50
CA ARG A 59 24.90 9.43 -16.38
C ARG A 59 24.01 8.23 -16.68
N ILE A 60 22.74 8.25 -16.25
CA ILE A 60 21.82 7.13 -16.43
C ILE A 60 21.32 7.00 -17.86
N MET A 61 21.27 8.10 -18.60
CA MET A 61 20.75 8.13 -19.97
C MET A 61 21.84 7.79 -20.98
N GLY A 62 21.75 6.61 -21.61
CA GLY A 62 22.57 6.26 -22.77
C GLY A 62 22.22 7.07 -24.03
N HIS A 63 20.92 7.38 -24.18
CA HIS A 63 20.37 8.20 -25.26
C HIS A 63 19.35 9.18 -24.67
N LYS A 64 19.54 10.48 -24.87
CA LYS A 64 18.69 11.53 -24.29
C LYS A 64 17.39 11.77 -25.07
N ASP A 65 17.24 11.17 -26.24
CA ASP A 65 16.07 11.21 -27.12
C ASP A 65 15.03 10.13 -26.81
N ILE A 66 15.22 9.35 -25.73
CA ILE A 66 14.23 8.37 -25.27
C ILE A 66 13.03 9.12 -24.68
N GLU A 67 11.85 8.78 -25.16
CA GLU A 67 10.58 9.35 -24.72
C GLU A 67 9.77 8.40 -23.85
N VAL A 68 9.02 8.96 -22.91
CA VAL A 68 7.97 8.26 -22.15
C VAL A 68 6.60 8.73 -22.62
N ASN A 69 5.71 7.75 -22.88
CA ASN A 69 4.32 8.03 -23.20
C ASN A 69 3.49 8.10 -21.92
N PHE A 70 2.61 9.08 -21.82
CA PHE A 70 1.69 9.24 -20.71
C PHE A 70 0.37 9.86 -21.16
N THR A 71 -0.66 9.75 -20.35
CA THR A 71 -1.98 10.33 -20.61
C THR A 71 -2.18 11.59 -19.76
N THR A 72 -2.87 12.57 -20.32
CA THR A 72 -3.33 13.80 -19.67
C THR A 72 -4.82 13.98 -19.87
N PRO A 73 -5.49 14.94 -19.20
CA PRO A 73 -6.89 15.26 -19.48
C PRO A 73 -7.13 15.68 -20.94
N THR A 74 -6.11 16.17 -21.64
CA THR A 74 -6.18 16.64 -23.05
C THR A 74 -5.77 15.55 -24.06
N GLY A 75 -5.41 14.34 -23.60
CA GLY A 75 -5.03 13.20 -24.45
C GLY A 75 -3.61 12.70 -24.19
N ASN A 76 -3.14 11.81 -25.07
CA ASN A 76 -1.82 11.21 -24.93
C ASN A 76 -0.73 12.23 -25.29
N LYS A 77 0.33 12.22 -24.52
CA LYS A 77 1.52 13.08 -24.65
C LYS A 77 2.80 12.23 -24.58
N GLN A 78 3.90 12.86 -24.96
CA GLN A 78 5.25 12.33 -24.83
C GLN A 78 6.14 13.37 -24.16
N GLU A 79 7.11 12.89 -23.42
CA GLU A 79 8.11 13.71 -22.76
C GLU A 79 9.47 12.98 -22.81
N LEU A 80 10.55 13.73 -22.93
CA LEU A 80 11.89 13.14 -22.83
C LEU A 80 12.12 12.60 -21.41
N VAL A 81 12.49 11.34 -21.30
CA VAL A 81 12.86 10.73 -20.01
C VAL A 81 13.96 11.54 -19.32
N TYR A 82 14.91 12.04 -20.09
CA TYR A 82 15.98 12.90 -19.59
C TYR A 82 15.45 14.12 -18.84
N ASP A 83 14.46 14.83 -19.41
CA ASP A 83 13.90 16.03 -18.79
C ASP A 83 13.12 15.69 -17.51
N ALA A 84 12.40 14.57 -17.51
CA ALA A 84 11.71 14.08 -16.33
C ALA A 84 12.65 13.70 -15.18
N LEU A 85 13.83 13.14 -15.49
CA LEU A 85 14.85 12.82 -14.51
C LEU A 85 15.61 14.09 -14.05
N LYS A 86 15.91 14.99 -14.98
CA LYS A 86 16.67 16.22 -14.71
C LYS A 86 15.95 17.14 -13.70
N ARG A 87 14.62 17.19 -13.76
CA ARG A 87 13.83 17.96 -12.80
C ARG A 87 13.97 17.49 -11.36
N LYS A 88 14.30 16.21 -11.15
CA LYS A 88 14.43 15.60 -9.82
C LYS A 88 15.80 15.85 -9.16
N GLU A 89 16.78 16.34 -9.92
CA GLU A 89 18.12 16.56 -9.37
C GLU A 89 18.11 17.64 -8.30
N LEU A 90 18.53 17.26 -7.09
CA LEU A 90 18.75 18.15 -5.96
C LEU A 90 20.17 17.94 -5.44
N SER A 91 20.75 18.99 -4.87
CA SER A 91 22.08 18.91 -4.23
C SER A 91 22.04 17.98 -3.01
N LYS A 92 23.20 17.47 -2.60
CA LYS A 92 23.35 16.67 -1.37
C LYS A 92 22.77 17.40 -0.13
N THR A 93 22.98 18.72 -0.05
CA THR A 93 22.48 19.54 1.04
C THR A 93 20.94 19.60 1.03
N GLU A 94 20.32 19.76 -0.13
CA GLU A 94 18.86 19.77 -0.25
C GLU A 94 18.26 18.42 0.12
N TRP A 95 18.81 17.30 -0.39
CA TRP A 95 18.37 15.96 0.00
C TRP A 95 18.48 15.73 1.50
N LYS A 96 19.61 16.09 2.12
CA LYS A 96 19.76 16.01 3.57
C LYS A 96 18.68 16.82 4.30
N ASN A 97 18.43 18.05 3.85
CA ASN A 97 17.43 18.92 4.45
C ASN A 97 16.00 18.34 4.30
N LEU A 98 15.66 17.67 3.17
CA LEU A 98 14.37 17.00 3.00
C LEU A 98 14.22 15.81 3.96
N VAL A 99 15.26 15.01 4.16
CA VAL A 99 15.25 13.88 5.12
C VAL A 99 15.09 14.41 6.55
N ASP A 100 15.90 15.37 6.98
CA ASP A 100 15.82 15.97 8.32
C ASP A 100 14.43 16.59 8.55
N PHE A 101 13.87 17.26 7.54
CA PHE A 101 12.55 17.84 7.59
C PHE A 101 11.46 16.77 7.73
N THR A 102 11.53 15.70 6.95
CA THR A 102 10.61 14.56 7.00
C THR A 102 10.57 13.94 8.40
N HIS A 103 11.75 13.67 8.96
CA HIS A 103 11.87 13.13 10.32
C HIS A 103 11.34 14.09 11.39
N SER A 104 11.51 15.40 11.20
CA SER A 104 10.97 16.43 12.13
C SER A 104 9.44 16.41 12.19
N LEU A 105 8.78 15.96 11.11
CA LEU A 105 7.32 15.79 11.03
C LEU A 105 6.85 14.42 11.51
N GLY A 106 7.76 13.52 11.88
CA GLY A 106 7.46 12.20 12.45
C GLY A 106 7.04 11.14 11.46
N ILE A 107 7.34 11.30 10.17
CA ILE A 107 7.16 10.30 9.11
C ILE A 107 8.51 9.85 8.57
N ASP A 108 8.52 8.67 7.92
CA ASP A 108 9.73 8.05 7.41
C ASP A 108 10.05 8.54 5.99
N PHE A 109 11.35 8.53 5.62
CA PHE A 109 11.85 8.91 4.29
C PHE A 109 12.35 7.67 3.54
N ILE A 110 11.65 7.30 2.47
CA ILE A 110 12.01 6.21 1.57
C ILE A 110 12.52 6.79 0.27
N THR A 111 13.50 6.12 -0.37
CA THR A 111 13.97 6.57 -1.67
C THR A 111 14.39 5.43 -2.59
N SER A 112 14.26 5.66 -3.91
CA SER A 112 14.98 4.87 -4.91
C SER A 112 16.32 5.51 -5.20
N VAL A 113 17.31 4.70 -5.56
CA VAL A 113 18.67 5.10 -5.95
C VAL A 113 19.09 4.29 -7.18
N TYR A 114 19.96 4.84 -7.99
CA TYR A 114 20.31 4.29 -9.29
C TYR A 114 21.81 3.97 -9.41
N PHE A 115 22.63 4.47 -8.49
CA PHE A 115 24.09 4.28 -8.52
C PHE A 115 24.60 3.79 -7.16
N PRO A 116 25.47 2.75 -7.15
CA PRO A 116 26.03 2.21 -5.90
C PRO A 116 26.75 3.27 -5.04
N GLU A 117 27.38 4.27 -5.67
CA GLU A 117 28.10 5.32 -4.96
C GLU A 117 27.18 6.26 -4.17
N THR A 118 25.94 6.41 -4.63
CA THR A 118 24.94 7.26 -3.96
C THR A 118 24.36 6.59 -2.72
N VAL A 119 24.45 5.25 -2.63
CA VAL A 119 23.94 4.49 -1.45
C VAL A 119 24.63 4.94 -0.16
N ASP A 120 25.95 5.16 -0.16
CA ASP A 120 26.68 5.61 1.04
C ASP A 120 26.18 6.97 1.53
N PHE A 121 25.88 7.88 0.60
CA PHE A 121 25.27 9.17 0.92
C PHE A 121 23.88 9.01 1.53
N LEU A 122 23.05 8.09 1.02
CA LEU A 122 21.72 7.83 1.59
C LEU A 122 21.80 7.30 3.03
N VAL A 123 22.75 6.43 3.32
CA VAL A 123 23.03 5.96 4.69
C VAL A 123 23.47 7.12 5.59
N GLU A 124 24.38 7.98 5.09
CA GLU A 124 24.87 9.16 5.83
C GLU A 124 23.75 10.12 6.23
N ILE A 125 22.76 10.33 5.35
CA ILE A 125 21.61 11.21 5.63
C ILE A 125 20.44 10.52 6.33
N HIS A 126 20.59 9.21 6.68
CA HIS A 126 19.66 8.41 7.48
C HIS A 126 18.28 8.19 6.82
N VAL A 127 18.24 7.76 5.55
CA VAL A 127 16.99 7.30 4.95
C VAL A 127 16.51 6.02 5.63
N ASP A 128 15.18 5.79 5.69
CA ASP A 128 14.59 4.69 6.47
C ASP A 128 14.46 3.38 5.68
N ALA A 129 14.36 3.45 4.34
CA ALA A 129 14.36 2.29 3.44
C ALA A 129 14.79 2.69 2.03
N ILE A 130 15.26 1.71 1.25
CA ILE A 130 15.69 1.92 -0.13
C ILE A 130 14.88 1.01 -1.05
N LYS A 131 14.33 1.58 -2.14
CA LYS A 131 13.61 0.84 -3.17
C LYS A 131 14.48 0.61 -4.40
N VAL A 132 14.55 -0.63 -4.85
CA VAL A 132 15.05 -1.01 -6.17
C VAL A 132 13.90 -0.84 -7.15
N SER A 133 14.05 0.08 -8.10
CA SER A 133 13.03 0.36 -9.11
C SER A 133 13.09 -0.65 -10.25
N LYS A 134 12.03 -0.73 -11.06
CA LYS A 134 11.92 -1.65 -12.21
C LYS A 134 13.17 -1.68 -13.10
N GLY A 135 13.74 -0.53 -13.39
CA GLY A 135 14.91 -0.42 -14.27
C GLY A 135 16.19 -1.04 -13.70
N ASP A 136 16.20 -1.33 -12.39
CA ASP A 136 17.33 -1.87 -11.66
C ASP A 136 17.08 -3.26 -11.06
N VAL A 137 15.96 -3.91 -11.44
CA VAL A 137 15.75 -5.33 -11.14
C VAL A 137 16.90 -6.13 -11.77
N ASN A 138 17.50 -7.04 -10.99
CA ASN A 138 18.71 -7.78 -11.37
C ASN A 138 19.98 -6.92 -11.55
N ASN A 139 19.99 -5.67 -11.09
CA ASN A 139 21.21 -4.87 -11.01
C ASN A 139 22.04 -5.33 -9.81
N VAL A 140 22.79 -6.42 -10.02
CA VAL A 140 23.54 -7.11 -8.95
C VAL A 140 24.45 -6.16 -8.17
N LEU A 141 25.12 -5.22 -8.83
CA LEU A 141 26.06 -4.29 -8.17
C LEU A 141 25.31 -3.32 -7.23
N LEU A 142 24.17 -2.82 -7.67
CA LEU A 142 23.36 -1.90 -6.88
C LEU A 142 22.70 -2.63 -5.71
N ILE A 143 22.08 -3.79 -5.95
CA ILE A 143 21.37 -4.56 -4.94
C ILE A 143 22.31 -5.10 -3.88
N ASP A 144 23.48 -5.60 -4.28
CA ASP A 144 24.55 -6.01 -3.34
C ASP A 144 24.98 -4.84 -2.44
N LYS A 145 25.14 -3.65 -3.01
CA LYS A 145 25.50 -2.46 -2.24
C LYS A 145 24.39 -2.03 -1.27
N ILE A 146 23.12 -2.03 -1.72
CA ILE A 146 21.97 -1.68 -0.89
C ILE A 146 21.80 -2.68 0.26
N SER A 147 21.83 -3.98 -0.04
CA SER A 147 21.60 -5.03 0.97
C SER A 147 22.62 -5.02 2.10
N LYS A 148 23.88 -4.66 1.80
CA LYS A 148 24.97 -4.53 2.80
C LYS A 148 24.75 -3.37 3.79
N THR A 149 23.85 -2.44 3.52
CA THR A 149 23.54 -1.36 4.47
C THR A 149 22.74 -1.84 5.69
N GLY A 150 22.05 -2.99 5.57
CA GLY A 150 21.12 -3.50 6.57
C GLY A 150 19.78 -2.74 6.64
N LEU A 151 19.58 -1.71 5.81
CA LEU A 151 18.30 -1.03 5.68
C LEU A 151 17.26 -1.93 5.02
N PRO A 152 15.95 -1.72 5.27
CA PRO A 152 14.89 -2.36 4.52
C PRO A 152 15.00 -2.12 3.03
N VAL A 153 14.83 -3.18 2.24
CA VAL A 153 14.92 -3.16 0.78
C VAL A 153 13.56 -3.46 0.18
N ILE A 154 13.05 -2.55 -0.64
CA ILE A 154 11.79 -2.74 -1.37
C ILE A 154 12.13 -3.15 -2.79
N LEU A 155 11.70 -4.35 -3.20
CA LEU A 155 12.00 -4.93 -4.50
C LEU A 155 10.76 -4.86 -5.42
N ASP A 156 10.91 -4.31 -6.62
CA ASP A 156 9.85 -4.26 -7.64
C ASP A 156 9.68 -5.64 -8.29
N ALA A 157 8.49 -6.23 -8.22
CA ALA A 157 8.14 -7.54 -8.79
C ALA A 157 7.21 -7.42 -10.00
N ARG A 158 7.44 -6.44 -10.89
CA ARG A 158 6.54 -6.05 -11.97
C ARG A 158 6.41 -7.05 -13.11
N GLU A 159 7.48 -7.74 -13.48
CA GLU A 159 7.52 -8.52 -14.71
C GLU A 159 7.46 -10.03 -14.49
N LYS A 160 8.39 -10.58 -13.73
CA LYS A 160 8.47 -12.02 -13.46
C LYS A 160 8.90 -12.28 -12.03
N PHE A 161 8.35 -13.33 -11.45
CA PHE A 161 8.76 -13.75 -10.10
C PHE A 161 10.23 -14.21 -10.07
N ASP A 162 10.70 -14.88 -11.14
CA ASP A 162 12.10 -15.35 -11.23
C ASP A 162 13.12 -14.18 -11.11
N ASP A 163 12.77 -12.99 -11.58
CA ASP A 163 13.65 -11.83 -11.51
C ASP A 163 13.78 -11.34 -10.06
N VAL A 164 12.69 -11.30 -9.30
CA VAL A 164 12.73 -10.87 -7.89
C VAL A 164 13.45 -11.89 -7.00
N GLU A 165 13.44 -13.18 -7.37
CA GLU A 165 14.17 -14.22 -6.64
C GLU A 165 15.70 -13.99 -6.66
N ILE A 166 16.24 -13.50 -7.77
CA ILE A 166 17.65 -13.13 -7.85
C ILE A 166 17.97 -12.03 -6.86
N ASP A 167 17.14 -11.00 -6.80
CA ASP A 167 17.31 -9.85 -5.91
C ASP A 167 17.17 -10.25 -4.43
N ILE A 168 16.21 -11.11 -4.09
CA ILE A 168 16.04 -11.70 -2.76
C ILE A 168 17.29 -12.47 -2.36
N ASN A 169 17.79 -13.35 -3.23
CA ASN A 169 18.99 -14.16 -2.97
C ASN A 169 20.22 -13.30 -2.67
N ILE A 170 20.40 -12.17 -3.38
CA ILE A 170 21.49 -11.23 -3.12
C ILE A 170 21.34 -10.61 -1.73
N CYS A 171 20.13 -10.19 -1.35
CA CYS A 171 19.85 -9.63 -0.03
C CYS A 171 20.15 -10.65 1.08
N GLU A 172 19.65 -11.88 0.95
CA GLU A 172 19.83 -12.95 1.93
C GLU A 172 21.30 -13.37 2.09
N GLN A 173 22.06 -13.45 0.98
CA GLN A 173 23.51 -13.71 1.00
C GLN A 173 24.28 -12.64 1.78
N ASN A 174 23.77 -11.41 1.82
CA ASN A 174 24.32 -10.32 2.63
C ASN A 174 23.71 -10.25 4.05
N ASN A 175 22.97 -11.29 4.49
CA ASN A 175 22.27 -11.36 5.78
C ASN A 175 21.24 -10.24 5.98
N ASN A 176 20.66 -9.72 4.92
CA ASN A 176 19.59 -8.75 4.98
C ASN A 176 18.25 -9.39 4.60
N SER A 177 17.45 -9.72 5.63
CA SER A 177 16.10 -10.26 5.49
C SER A 177 14.99 -9.19 5.64
N GLN A 178 15.38 -7.90 5.69
CA GLN A 178 14.42 -6.79 5.73
C GLN A 178 13.95 -6.48 4.30
N ILE A 179 13.19 -7.40 3.71
CA ILE A 179 12.75 -7.35 2.30
C ILE A 179 11.25 -7.12 2.24
N ILE A 180 10.82 -6.26 1.32
CA ILE A 180 9.42 -6.03 0.95
C ILE A 180 9.31 -6.24 -0.55
N ILE A 181 8.34 -7.05 -1.00
CA ILE A 181 8.11 -7.32 -2.42
C ILE A 181 6.94 -6.44 -2.89
N MET A 182 7.17 -5.59 -3.88
CA MET A 182 6.22 -4.60 -4.34
C MET A 182 5.65 -4.96 -5.70
N HIS A 183 4.34 -5.30 -5.77
CA HIS A 183 3.65 -5.39 -7.05
C HIS A 183 3.40 -3.98 -7.60
N CYS A 184 3.84 -3.73 -8.83
CA CYS A 184 3.80 -2.41 -9.45
C CYS A 184 3.36 -2.52 -10.92
N PRO A 185 2.10 -2.24 -11.28
CA PRO A 185 1.64 -2.29 -12.66
C PRO A 185 2.34 -1.23 -13.52
N SER A 186 2.53 -1.56 -14.81
CA SER A 186 3.19 -0.67 -15.78
C SER A 186 2.19 0.26 -16.47
N GLY A 187 2.60 1.50 -16.75
CA GLY A 187 1.83 2.51 -17.47
C GLY A 187 1.69 3.81 -16.71
N TYR A 188 1.42 4.91 -17.44
CA TYR A 188 1.26 6.26 -16.91
C TYR A 188 0.02 6.96 -17.54
N PRO A 189 -1.21 6.57 -17.10
CA PRO A 189 -1.57 5.57 -16.09
C PRO A 189 -1.49 4.12 -16.59
N ALA A 190 -1.45 3.18 -15.66
CA ALA A 190 -1.66 1.78 -15.97
C ALA A 190 -3.11 1.52 -16.38
N GLU A 191 -3.32 0.73 -17.43
CA GLU A 191 -4.67 0.30 -17.82
C GLU A 191 -5.26 -0.66 -16.77
N ASN A 192 -6.55 -0.56 -16.50
CA ASN A 192 -7.22 -1.40 -15.51
C ASN A 192 -7.01 -2.92 -15.75
N SER A 193 -7.02 -3.33 -17.01
CA SER A 193 -6.75 -4.72 -17.42
C SER A 193 -5.32 -5.18 -17.13
N GLY A 194 -4.37 -4.24 -17.04
CA GLY A 194 -2.95 -4.47 -16.78
C GLY A 194 -2.55 -4.38 -15.30
N VAL A 195 -3.48 -4.03 -14.39
CA VAL A 195 -3.15 -3.89 -12.95
C VAL A 195 -2.91 -5.25 -12.30
N HIS A 196 -3.61 -6.31 -12.71
CA HIS A 196 -3.43 -7.68 -12.22
C HIS A 196 -3.34 -7.82 -10.69
N LEU A 197 -4.30 -7.25 -9.95
CA LEU A 197 -4.30 -7.26 -8.48
C LEU A 197 -4.13 -8.64 -7.84
N ASN A 198 -4.57 -9.72 -8.53
CA ASN A 198 -4.36 -11.09 -8.03
C ASN A 198 -2.87 -11.47 -7.93
N ALA A 199 -1.96 -10.74 -8.56
CA ALA A 199 -0.52 -10.95 -8.38
C ALA A 199 -0.09 -10.72 -6.91
N ILE A 200 -0.74 -9.80 -6.19
CA ILE A 200 -0.51 -9.58 -4.75
C ILE A 200 -0.71 -10.88 -3.97
N LYS A 201 -1.85 -11.55 -4.20
CA LYS A 201 -2.14 -12.83 -3.54
C LYS A 201 -1.11 -13.90 -3.92
N SER A 202 -0.74 -13.98 -5.19
CA SER A 202 0.28 -14.94 -5.64
C SER A 202 1.64 -14.69 -4.98
N ILE A 203 2.05 -13.42 -4.82
CA ILE A 203 3.29 -13.08 -4.10
C ILE A 203 3.19 -13.50 -2.64
N CYS A 204 2.08 -13.20 -1.95
CA CYS A 204 1.85 -13.61 -0.55
C CYS A 204 1.88 -15.13 -0.35
N GLU A 205 1.46 -15.91 -1.35
CA GLU A 205 1.44 -17.38 -1.30
C GLU A 205 2.82 -18.01 -1.57
N ASN A 206 3.70 -17.31 -2.31
CA ASN A 206 5.00 -17.85 -2.72
C ASN A 206 6.18 -17.35 -1.87
N TYR A 207 6.03 -16.23 -1.16
CA TYR A 207 7.10 -15.60 -0.40
C TYR A 207 6.67 -15.25 1.03
N ASP A 208 7.55 -15.47 2.01
CA ASP A 208 7.33 -15.15 3.41
C ASP A 208 7.59 -13.67 3.76
N TYR A 209 7.80 -12.82 2.74
CA TYR A 209 8.06 -11.39 2.89
C TYR A 209 6.77 -10.55 2.81
N PRO A 210 6.70 -9.39 3.48
CA PRO A 210 5.60 -8.47 3.30
C PRO A 210 5.44 -8.05 1.84
N VAL A 211 4.19 -7.93 1.40
CA VAL A 211 3.86 -7.53 0.03
C VAL A 211 3.28 -6.13 0.00
N GLY A 212 3.74 -5.32 -0.94
CA GLY A 212 3.23 -3.98 -1.20
C GLY A 212 2.56 -3.89 -2.58
N PHE A 213 1.83 -2.79 -2.76
CA PHE A 213 1.24 -2.40 -4.04
C PHE A 213 1.62 -0.94 -4.36
N ALA A 214 2.29 -0.71 -5.48
CA ALA A 214 2.58 0.62 -6.01
C ALA A 214 1.58 0.92 -7.12
N ASP A 215 0.66 1.85 -6.87
CA ASP A 215 -0.46 2.12 -7.77
C ASP A 215 -0.11 3.15 -8.84
N HIS A 216 -0.07 2.72 -10.09
CA HIS A 216 0.05 3.58 -11.27
C HIS A 216 -1.26 3.72 -12.05
N SER A 217 -2.39 3.22 -11.54
CA SER A 217 -3.70 3.37 -12.18
C SER A 217 -4.26 4.79 -11.97
N LEU A 218 -5.29 5.13 -12.73
CA LEU A 218 -5.94 6.43 -12.59
C LEU A 218 -6.77 6.50 -11.30
N GLY A 219 -6.44 7.43 -10.43
CA GLY A 219 -7.11 7.63 -9.14
C GLY A 219 -6.63 6.67 -8.06
N SER A 220 -7.50 6.30 -7.11
CA SER A 220 -7.11 5.51 -5.92
C SER A 220 -7.86 4.18 -5.77
N LEU A 221 -8.70 3.83 -6.76
CA LEU A 221 -9.63 2.71 -6.60
C LEU A 221 -8.94 1.37 -6.37
N MET A 222 -7.79 1.12 -7.02
CA MET A 222 -7.09 -0.17 -6.98
C MET A 222 -6.42 -0.44 -5.64
N ASN A 223 -6.12 0.61 -4.86
CA ASN A 223 -5.53 0.46 -3.53
C ASN A 223 -6.46 -0.26 -2.53
N PHE A 224 -7.77 -0.07 -2.64
CA PHE A 224 -8.73 -0.65 -1.70
C PHE A 224 -8.81 -2.17 -1.79
N PRO A 225 -9.00 -2.80 -2.96
CA PRO A 225 -8.92 -4.24 -3.08
C PRO A 225 -7.50 -4.79 -2.85
N ALA A 226 -6.44 -4.04 -3.13
CA ALA A 226 -5.07 -4.48 -2.88
C ALA A 226 -4.85 -4.88 -1.42
N ILE A 227 -5.35 -4.08 -0.46
CA ILE A 227 -5.29 -4.42 0.98
C ILE A 227 -6.03 -5.72 1.27
N SER A 228 -7.22 -5.89 0.71
CA SER A 228 -8.03 -7.11 0.91
C SER A 228 -7.36 -8.36 0.32
N LEU A 229 -6.43 -8.19 -0.61
CA LEU A 229 -5.65 -9.26 -1.22
C LEU A 229 -4.32 -9.53 -0.50
N GLY A 230 -4.00 -8.77 0.57
CA GLY A 230 -2.84 -9.00 1.42
C GLY A 230 -1.73 -7.95 1.31
N ALA A 231 -1.95 -6.84 0.57
CA ALA A 231 -0.97 -5.76 0.56
C ALA A 231 -0.87 -5.10 1.94
N SER A 232 0.33 -5.12 2.51
CA SER A 232 0.70 -4.48 3.79
C SER A 232 1.42 -3.16 3.61
N MET A 233 1.72 -2.76 2.37
CA MET A 233 2.27 -1.45 2.01
C MET A 233 1.57 -0.92 0.76
N LEU A 234 1.29 0.37 0.74
CA LEU A 234 0.82 1.10 -0.45
C LEU A 234 1.81 2.20 -0.81
N GLU A 235 2.11 2.33 -2.10
CA GLU A 235 2.85 3.45 -2.67
C GLU A 235 1.94 4.14 -3.70
N VAL A 236 1.65 5.42 -3.49
CA VAL A 236 0.69 6.17 -4.30
C VAL A 236 1.31 7.49 -4.72
N THR A 237 1.34 7.75 -6.02
CA THR A 237 1.88 9.00 -6.57
C THR A 237 0.99 10.19 -6.20
N ILE A 238 1.62 11.31 -5.87
CA ILE A 238 0.94 12.55 -5.47
C ILE A 238 1.38 13.74 -6.31
N THR A 239 0.52 14.75 -6.41
CA THR A 239 0.79 15.99 -7.16
C THR A 239 0.08 17.18 -6.53
N GLU A 240 0.58 18.38 -6.78
CA GLU A 240 -0.16 19.62 -6.49
C GLU A 240 -1.30 19.89 -7.48
N ASN A 241 -1.15 19.44 -8.74
CA ASN A 241 -2.13 19.72 -9.79
C ASN A 241 -2.08 18.66 -10.89
N LYS A 242 -3.17 17.91 -11.06
CA LYS A 242 -3.35 16.88 -12.09
C LYS A 242 -3.34 17.40 -13.53
N ASN A 243 -3.54 18.69 -13.72
CA ASN A 243 -3.59 19.29 -15.04
C ASN A 243 -2.24 19.70 -15.62
N ILE A 244 -1.16 19.51 -14.86
CA ILE A 244 0.20 19.69 -15.38
C ILE A 244 0.48 18.60 -16.41
N GLU A 245 0.87 19.01 -17.63
CA GLU A 245 1.10 18.12 -18.77
C GLU A 245 2.52 17.51 -18.75
N HIS A 246 2.89 16.89 -17.63
CA HIS A 246 4.09 16.08 -17.47
C HIS A 246 3.73 14.68 -16.97
N VAL A 247 4.66 13.74 -17.13
CA VAL A 247 4.47 12.34 -16.72
C VAL A 247 4.05 12.27 -15.24
N GLU A 248 3.17 11.31 -14.92
CA GLU A 248 2.64 10.99 -13.59
C GLU A 248 1.62 11.96 -12.99
N HIS A 249 1.56 13.25 -13.38
CA HIS A 249 0.63 14.21 -12.76
C HIS A 249 -0.84 13.78 -12.86
N PHE A 250 -1.29 13.35 -14.04
CA PHE A 250 -2.71 13.04 -14.24
C PHE A 250 -3.23 11.86 -13.42
N MET A 251 -2.41 10.83 -13.20
CA MET A 251 -2.80 9.65 -12.43
C MET A 251 -2.69 9.86 -10.91
N SER A 252 -1.91 10.84 -10.48
CA SER A 252 -1.60 11.09 -9.07
C SER A 252 -2.80 11.58 -8.26
N LEU A 253 -2.77 11.39 -6.95
CA LEU A 253 -3.68 12.06 -6.03
C LEU A 253 -3.23 13.51 -5.81
N GLU A 254 -4.17 14.44 -5.79
CA GLU A 254 -3.88 15.81 -5.37
C GLU A 254 -3.73 15.91 -3.85
N LEU A 255 -2.92 16.88 -3.37
CA LEU A 255 -2.58 17.01 -1.95
C LEU A 255 -3.81 17.12 -1.03
N ASN A 256 -4.91 17.68 -1.53
CA ASN A 256 -6.17 17.79 -0.79
C ASN A 256 -6.94 16.46 -0.64
N GLU A 257 -6.61 15.44 -1.44
CA GLU A 257 -7.24 14.11 -1.43
C GLU A 257 -6.58 13.16 -0.40
N LEU A 258 -5.32 13.41 0.00
CA LEU A 258 -4.49 12.48 0.76
C LEU A 258 -5.11 12.07 2.11
N LYS A 259 -5.63 13.03 2.86
CA LYS A 259 -6.25 12.76 4.17
C LYS A 259 -7.47 11.85 4.05
N ASN A 260 -8.29 12.06 3.02
CA ASN A 260 -9.44 11.21 2.78
C ASN A 260 -9.03 9.81 2.32
N PHE A 261 -7.98 9.70 1.50
CA PHE A 261 -7.41 8.42 1.10
C PHE A 261 -6.96 7.61 2.32
N VAL A 262 -6.11 8.17 3.19
CA VAL A 262 -5.65 7.51 4.43
C VAL A 262 -6.82 7.07 5.29
N LYS A 263 -7.82 7.94 5.51
CA LYS A 263 -9.04 7.62 6.27
C LYS A 263 -9.77 6.41 5.68
N ASN A 264 -9.91 6.35 4.35
CA ASN A 264 -10.60 5.25 3.67
C ASN A 264 -9.83 3.93 3.85
N ILE A 265 -8.50 3.94 3.73
CA ILE A 265 -7.64 2.78 3.99
C ILE A 265 -7.87 2.27 5.42
N ARG A 266 -7.78 3.12 6.43
CA ARG A 266 -7.99 2.75 7.85
C ARG A 266 -9.40 2.23 8.11
N THR A 267 -10.40 2.74 7.37
CA THR A 267 -11.78 2.25 7.44
C THR A 267 -11.90 0.83 6.90
N ILE A 268 -11.23 0.53 5.77
CA ILE A 268 -11.23 -0.80 5.16
C ILE A 268 -10.52 -1.81 6.06
N GLU A 269 -9.35 -1.47 6.60
CA GLU A 269 -8.62 -2.32 7.55
C GLU A 269 -9.51 -2.69 8.75
N SER A 270 -10.19 -1.71 9.32
CA SER A 270 -11.14 -1.94 10.41
C SER A 270 -12.31 -2.85 10.00
N ALA A 271 -12.77 -2.76 8.75
CA ALA A 271 -13.87 -3.55 8.22
C ALA A 271 -13.48 -4.99 7.85
N LEU A 272 -12.22 -5.22 7.46
CA LEU A 272 -11.70 -6.57 7.21
C LEU A 272 -11.77 -7.43 8.48
N GLY A 273 -11.51 -6.86 9.63
CA GLY A 273 -11.70 -7.50 10.93
C GLY A 273 -10.90 -8.79 11.09
N ASN A 274 -11.40 -9.68 11.94
CA ASN A 274 -10.83 -11.01 12.19
C ASN A 274 -11.84 -12.08 11.72
N ALA A 275 -11.39 -13.00 10.89
CA ALA A 275 -12.22 -14.06 10.30
C ALA A 275 -12.92 -14.97 11.33
N SER A 276 -12.44 -15.00 12.58
CA SER A 276 -12.95 -15.91 13.63
C SER A 276 -14.06 -15.32 14.50
N ILE A 277 -14.41 -14.02 14.39
CA ILE A 277 -15.32 -13.36 15.35
C ILE A 277 -16.38 -12.52 14.65
N LEU A 278 -17.60 -13.05 14.61
CA LEU A 278 -18.79 -12.26 14.37
C LEU A 278 -19.25 -11.63 15.69
N LYS A 279 -19.00 -10.34 15.92
CA LYS A 279 -19.60 -9.62 17.04
C LYS A 279 -21.07 -9.40 16.78
N LYS A 280 -21.93 -9.97 17.64
CA LYS A 280 -23.37 -9.67 17.62
C LYS A 280 -23.61 -8.21 18.01
N SER A 281 -24.33 -7.47 17.18
CA SER A 281 -24.79 -6.13 17.54
C SER A 281 -26.03 -6.22 18.44
N ARG A 282 -26.29 -5.18 19.28
CA ARG A 282 -27.54 -5.10 20.08
C ARG A 282 -28.78 -5.09 19.18
N VAL A 283 -28.67 -4.55 17.96
CA VAL A 283 -29.75 -4.54 16.97
C VAL A 283 -30.10 -5.96 16.51
N GLU A 284 -29.06 -6.78 16.25
CA GLU A 284 -29.27 -8.19 15.86
C GLU A 284 -29.91 -9.01 16.98
N GLU A 285 -29.51 -8.76 18.24
CA GLU A 285 -30.17 -9.43 19.41
C GLU A 285 -31.66 -9.08 19.50
N SER A 286 -32.02 -7.79 19.30
CA SER A 286 -33.42 -7.35 19.30
C SER A 286 -34.26 -7.86 18.10
N ALA A 287 -33.56 -8.13 16.96
CA ALA A 287 -34.19 -8.66 15.75
C ALA A 287 -34.38 -10.18 15.77
N ARG A 288 -33.72 -10.88 16.69
CA ARG A 288 -33.76 -12.35 16.77
C ARG A 288 -35.14 -12.84 17.14
N ARG A 289 -35.60 -13.88 16.46
CA ARG A 289 -36.83 -14.57 16.82
C ARG A 289 -36.54 -15.73 17.77
N SER A 290 -37.49 -16.02 18.65
CA SER A 290 -37.51 -17.19 19.53
C SER A 290 -38.83 -17.92 19.37
N LEU A 291 -38.82 -19.19 19.73
CA LEU A 291 -40.01 -20.00 19.77
C LEU A 291 -40.86 -19.55 20.96
N VAL A 292 -42.10 -19.25 20.73
CA VAL A 292 -43.06 -18.84 21.75
C VAL A 292 -44.39 -19.63 21.57
N ALA A 293 -45.17 -19.79 22.63
CA ALA A 293 -46.48 -20.35 22.51
C ALA A 293 -47.46 -19.39 21.75
N LYS A 294 -48.31 -19.90 20.91
CA LYS A 294 -49.37 -19.13 20.24
C LYS A 294 -50.48 -18.75 21.21
N HIS A 295 -50.74 -19.59 22.21
CA HIS A 295 -51.71 -19.47 23.25
C HIS A 295 -51.21 -20.15 24.53
N ASP A 296 -51.91 -20.07 25.62
CA ASP A 296 -51.56 -20.75 26.87
C ASP A 296 -51.51 -22.26 26.68
N LEU A 297 -50.44 -22.88 27.16
CA LEU A 297 -50.20 -24.30 27.11
C LEU A 297 -50.28 -24.89 28.53
N ASN A 298 -50.80 -26.12 28.66
CA ASN A 298 -50.86 -26.85 29.93
C ASN A 298 -49.63 -27.76 30.10
N PRO A 299 -49.26 -28.07 31.35
CA PRO A 299 -48.24 -29.09 31.60
C PRO A 299 -48.62 -30.42 30.95
N GLY A 300 -47.72 -30.94 30.09
CA GLY A 300 -47.96 -32.18 29.34
C GLY A 300 -48.43 -31.99 27.90
N ASP A 301 -48.71 -30.76 27.47
CA ASP A 301 -48.95 -30.46 26.05
C ASP A 301 -47.68 -30.67 25.21
N ILE A 302 -47.85 -31.30 24.05
CA ILE A 302 -46.74 -31.54 23.12
C ILE A 302 -46.57 -30.28 22.28
N LEU A 303 -45.34 -29.75 22.24
CA LEU A 303 -45.01 -28.63 21.38
C LEU A 303 -45.06 -29.06 19.91
N SER A 304 -45.90 -28.42 19.13
CA SER A 304 -46.08 -28.67 17.70
C SER A 304 -46.22 -27.36 16.93
N ILE A 305 -46.13 -27.45 15.61
CA ILE A 305 -46.30 -26.29 14.72
C ILE A 305 -47.66 -25.60 14.88
N ASP A 306 -48.68 -26.30 15.44
CA ASP A 306 -50.01 -25.76 15.60
C ASP A 306 -50.11 -24.84 16.82
N ASN A 307 -49.31 -25.05 17.88
CA ASN A 307 -49.37 -24.31 19.14
C ASN A 307 -48.18 -23.45 19.45
N ILE A 308 -47.16 -23.41 18.55
CA ILE A 308 -45.97 -22.57 18.66
C ILE A 308 -45.85 -21.60 17.49
N ASP A 309 -45.08 -20.51 17.68
CA ASP A 309 -44.79 -19.51 16.67
C ASP A 309 -43.37 -18.94 16.88
N TYR A 310 -42.80 -18.29 15.86
CA TYR A 310 -41.55 -17.61 15.95
C TYR A 310 -41.77 -16.08 15.97
N ARG A 311 -41.59 -15.46 17.13
CA ARG A 311 -41.78 -14.04 17.34
C ARG A 311 -40.51 -13.39 17.87
N ARG A 312 -40.49 -12.06 17.92
CA ARG A 312 -39.44 -11.26 18.57
C ARG A 312 -39.84 -10.94 20.01
N PRO A 313 -39.62 -11.84 20.98
CA PRO A 313 -40.08 -11.67 22.34
C PRO A 313 -39.09 -10.92 23.25
N GLY A 314 -38.07 -10.26 22.69
CA GLY A 314 -36.95 -9.75 23.46
C GLY A 314 -36.10 -10.90 24.01
N ASN A 315 -35.95 -10.95 25.33
CA ASN A 315 -35.16 -12.00 25.99
C ASN A 315 -36.01 -13.22 26.42
N ALA A 316 -37.27 -13.32 25.99
CA ALA A 316 -38.16 -14.42 26.32
C ALA A 316 -38.20 -15.50 25.21
N GLY A 317 -38.79 -16.66 25.51
CA GLY A 317 -38.95 -17.74 24.55
C GLY A 317 -37.74 -18.68 24.46
N ILE A 318 -37.92 -19.77 23.72
CA ILE A 318 -36.88 -20.79 23.48
C ILE A 318 -36.07 -20.39 22.26
N SER A 319 -34.72 -20.47 22.33
CA SER A 319 -33.85 -20.15 21.18
C SER A 319 -34.15 -21.10 20.00
N VAL A 320 -33.84 -20.63 18.77
CA VAL A 320 -34.07 -21.43 17.54
C VAL A 320 -33.36 -22.78 17.60
N SER A 321 -32.15 -22.85 18.14
CA SER A 321 -31.41 -24.10 18.31
C SER A 321 -32.07 -25.06 19.30
N GLN A 322 -32.53 -24.56 20.44
CA GLN A 322 -33.26 -25.36 21.43
C GLN A 322 -34.66 -25.70 20.97
N GLY A 323 -35.30 -24.84 20.18
CA GLY A 323 -36.63 -25.05 19.63
C GLY A 323 -36.73 -26.26 18.71
N PHE A 324 -35.70 -26.52 17.92
CA PHE A 324 -35.66 -27.72 17.08
C PHE A 324 -35.67 -29.02 17.92
N GLU A 325 -35.00 -29.02 19.05
CA GLU A 325 -34.97 -30.17 19.97
C GLU A 325 -36.26 -30.29 20.80
N ALA A 326 -36.99 -29.19 21.01
CA ALA A 326 -38.18 -29.14 21.81
C ALA A 326 -39.43 -29.56 21.05
N ILE A 327 -39.48 -29.42 19.71
CA ILE A 327 -40.65 -29.83 18.90
C ILE A 327 -40.88 -31.35 19.02
N ASN A 328 -42.12 -31.72 19.19
CA ASN A 328 -42.55 -33.12 19.39
C ASN A 328 -42.11 -33.76 20.73
N LYS A 329 -41.65 -32.97 21.69
CA LYS A 329 -41.39 -33.39 23.07
C LYS A 329 -42.51 -32.87 24.00
N LYS A 330 -42.73 -33.62 25.10
CA LYS A 330 -43.68 -33.21 26.16
C LYS A 330 -43.02 -32.20 27.10
#